data_1d78a0383971180e7895530dc43bdf16
#
_entry.id   1d78a0383971180e7895530dc43bdf16
#
_cell.length_a   1.000
_cell.length_b   1.000
_cell.length_c   1.000
_cell.angle_alpha   90.00
_cell.angle_beta   90.00
_cell.angle_gamma   90.00
#
_symmetry.space_group_name_H-M   'P 1'
#
loop_
_entity.id
_entity.type
_entity.pdbx_description
1 polymer ?
#
loop_
_entity_poly.entity_id
_entity_poly.type
_entity_poly.pdbx_seq_one_letter_code
_entity_poly.pdbx_strand_id
1 'polypeptide(L)'
;IHTAARAALQGTANQAAYAVSKSAVLRLVESLAAETRQQGLTVNCLLPGTIDTPQNRASMPTADTSRWVTPESIADVFLFLASDAARDITGAAIPVYGRS
;
A
#
# COMPACT_ATOMS: atom_id res chain seq x y z
N ILE A 1 -7.79 -5.42 -4.46
CA ILE A 1 -6.69 -4.52 -4.07
C ILE A 1 -6.65 -4.43 -2.56
N HIS A 2 -5.52 -4.69 -1.99
CA HIS A 2 -5.31 -4.60 -0.54
C HIS A 2 -4.38 -3.45 -0.21
N THR A 3 -4.39 -3.02 1.05
CA THR A 3 -3.50 -1.97 1.54
C THR A 3 -2.60 -2.57 2.63
N ALA A 4 -1.30 -2.48 2.42
CA ALA A 4 -0.31 -2.82 3.42
C ALA A 4 0.35 -1.54 3.94
N ALA A 5 1.64 -1.55 4.17
CA ALA A 5 2.39 -0.37 4.63
C ALA A 5 3.86 -0.57 4.29
N ARG A 6 4.63 0.52 4.35
CA ARG A 6 6.09 0.46 4.17
C ARG A 6 6.74 -0.55 5.12
N ALA A 7 6.21 -0.70 6.34
CA ALA A 7 6.70 -1.66 7.32
C ALA A 7 6.65 -3.11 6.85
N ALA A 8 5.89 -3.42 5.80
CA ALA A 8 5.85 -4.75 5.21
C ALA A 8 7.16 -5.13 4.52
N LEU A 9 7.98 -4.16 4.12
CA LEU A 9 9.25 -4.37 3.42
C LEU A 9 10.46 -4.33 4.35
N GLN A 10 10.30 -3.82 5.58
CA GLN A 10 11.43 -3.56 6.46
C GLN A 10 10.99 -3.58 7.92
N GLY A 11 11.76 -4.25 8.76
CA GLY A 11 11.53 -4.22 10.21
C GLY A 11 11.91 -2.87 10.80
N THR A 12 11.18 -2.45 11.83
CA THR A 12 11.39 -1.19 12.53
C THR A 12 11.36 -1.43 14.04
N ALA A 13 12.17 -0.68 14.79
CA ALA A 13 12.20 -0.81 16.23
C ALA A 13 10.80 -0.56 16.84
N ASN A 14 10.42 -1.37 17.81
CA ASN A 14 9.16 -1.27 18.56
C ASN A 14 7.89 -1.46 17.72
N GLN A 15 8.00 -2.04 16.52
CA GLN A 15 6.87 -2.26 15.62
C GLN A 15 6.83 -3.68 15.05
N ALA A 16 7.33 -4.66 15.79
CA ALA A 16 7.43 -6.03 15.29
C ALA A 16 6.07 -6.61 14.88
N ALA A 17 5.05 -6.49 15.75
CA ALA A 17 3.71 -7.02 15.45
C ALA A 17 3.09 -6.32 14.23
N TYR A 18 3.23 -5.00 14.14
CA TYR A 18 2.74 -4.24 13.00
C TYR A 18 3.46 -4.64 11.71
N ALA A 19 4.80 -4.71 11.74
CA ALA A 19 5.58 -5.09 10.56
C ALA A 19 5.23 -6.51 10.09
N VAL A 20 5.09 -7.46 11.02
CA VAL A 20 4.73 -8.84 10.68
C VAL A 20 3.33 -8.90 10.06
N SER A 21 2.33 -8.22 10.65
CA SER A 21 0.97 -8.22 10.13
C SER A 21 0.89 -7.63 8.72
N LYS A 22 1.63 -6.55 8.46
CA LYS A 22 1.66 -5.94 7.13
C LYS A 22 2.45 -6.77 6.12
N SER A 23 3.52 -7.45 6.56
CA SER A 23 4.26 -8.40 5.72
C SER A 23 3.39 -9.58 5.31
N ALA A 24 2.53 -10.05 6.21
CA ALA A 24 1.59 -11.12 5.92
C ALA A 24 0.63 -10.74 4.78
N VAL A 25 0.20 -9.48 4.70
CA VAL A 25 -0.64 -9.00 3.60
C VAL A 25 0.08 -9.16 2.25
N LEU A 26 1.38 -8.86 2.18
CA LEU A 26 2.15 -9.03 0.95
C LEU A 26 2.17 -10.49 0.49
N ARG A 27 2.46 -11.42 1.40
CA ARG A 27 2.50 -12.83 1.05
C ARG A 27 1.13 -13.36 0.67
N LEU A 28 0.06 -12.91 1.35
CA LEU A 28 -1.30 -13.25 1.00
C LEU A 28 -1.63 -12.79 -0.43
N VAL A 29 -1.30 -11.55 -0.77
CA VAL A 29 -1.53 -11.00 -2.11
C VAL A 29 -0.79 -11.81 -3.17
N GLU A 30 0.47 -12.13 -2.94
CA GLU A 30 1.27 -12.94 -3.87
C GLU A 30 0.65 -14.33 -4.09
N SER A 31 0.23 -14.98 -3.00
CA SER A 31 -0.36 -16.33 -3.05
C SER A 31 -1.70 -16.30 -3.78
N LEU A 32 -2.58 -15.34 -3.45
CA LEU A 32 -3.87 -15.21 -4.12
C LEU A 32 -3.69 -14.87 -5.61
N ALA A 33 -2.72 -14.02 -5.95
CA ALA A 33 -2.43 -13.71 -7.34
C ALA A 33 -2.01 -14.96 -8.11
N ALA A 34 -1.17 -15.80 -7.51
CA ALA A 34 -0.73 -17.04 -8.14
C ALA A 34 -1.90 -18.04 -8.32
N GLU A 35 -2.76 -18.14 -7.30
CA GLU A 35 -3.91 -19.06 -7.34
C GLU A 35 -4.96 -18.64 -8.36
N THR A 36 -5.15 -17.35 -8.58
CA THR A 36 -6.24 -16.83 -9.41
C THR A 36 -5.80 -16.41 -10.82
N ARG A 37 -4.53 -16.55 -11.13
CA ARG A 37 -3.96 -16.10 -12.41
C ARG A 37 -4.69 -16.70 -13.61
N GLN A 38 -4.98 -17.97 -13.56
CA GLN A 38 -5.65 -18.67 -14.67
C GLN A 38 -7.12 -18.25 -14.83
N GLN A 39 -7.69 -17.64 -13.80
CA GLN A 39 -9.08 -17.15 -13.83
C GLN A 39 -9.17 -15.71 -14.34
N GLY A 40 -8.05 -15.09 -14.67
CA GLY A 40 -8.02 -13.70 -15.13
C GLY A 40 -8.27 -12.66 -14.03
N LEU A 41 -8.14 -13.05 -12.77
CA LEU A 41 -8.26 -12.12 -11.64
C LEU A 41 -6.90 -11.51 -11.32
N THR A 42 -6.90 -10.23 -10.93
CA THR A 42 -5.72 -9.55 -10.47
C THR A 42 -5.82 -9.25 -8.99
N VAL A 43 -4.73 -9.48 -8.26
CA VAL A 43 -4.66 -9.23 -6.82
C VAL A 43 -3.37 -8.45 -6.56
N ASN A 44 -3.51 -7.23 -6.08
CA ASN A 44 -2.40 -6.32 -5.83
C ASN A 44 -2.56 -5.62 -4.49
N CYS A 45 -1.49 -5.02 -3.97
CA CYS A 45 -1.59 -4.19 -2.79
C CYS A 45 -0.79 -2.89 -2.95
N LEU A 46 -1.22 -1.88 -2.20
CA LEU A 46 -0.53 -0.61 -2.10
C LEU A 46 0.22 -0.55 -0.78
N LEU A 47 1.35 0.14 -0.80
CA LEU A 47 2.17 0.45 0.37
C LEU A 47 2.20 1.97 0.53
N PRO A 48 1.22 2.58 1.20
CA PRO A 48 1.22 4.02 1.38
C PRO A 48 2.36 4.47 2.29
N GLY A 49 2.91 5.65 2.01
CA GLY A 49 3.69 6.39 2.99
C GLY A 49 2.75 7.06 3.98
N THR A 50 3.20 8.13 4.62
CA THR A 50 2.32 8.89 5.52
C THR A 50 1.24 9.59 4.70
N ILE A 51 0.00 9.29 5.00
CA ILE A 51 -1.15 9.87 4.30
C ILE A 51 -1.56 11.17 5.01
N ASP A 52 -1.80 12.21 4.25
CA ASP A 52 -2.21 13.51 4.78
C ASP A 52 -3.67 13.43 5.24
N THR A 53 -3.84 13.16 6.52
CA THR A 53 -5.13 13.07 7.18
C THR A 53 -5.15 13.98 8.41
N PRO A 54 -6.35 14.43 8.85
CA PRO A 54 -6.44 15.20 10.10
C PRO A 54 -5.83 14.45 11.29
N GLN A 55 -6.01 13.14 11.36
CA GLN A 55 -5.45 12.33 12.44
C GLN A 55 -3.91 12.35 12.43
N ASN A 56 -3.29 12.18 11.27
CA ASN A 56 -1.83 12.20 11.16
C ASN A 56 -1.28 13.60 11.43
N ARG A 57 -1.97 14.66 10.99
CA ARG A 57 -1.58 16.03 11.30
C ARG A 57 -1.62 16.30 12.80
N ALA A 58 -2.64 15.79 13.49
CA ALA A 58 -2.76 15.95 14.94
C ALA A 58 -1.67 15.22 15.71
N SER A 59 -1.28 14.01 15.25
CA SER A 59 -0.25 13.22 15.92
C SER A 59 1.19 13.68 15.59
N MET A 60 1.38 14.40 14.50
CA MET A 60 2.69 14.89 14.06
C MET A 60 2.63 16.39 13.71
N PRO A 61 2.37 17.28 14.71
CA PRO A 61 2.06 18.68 14.43
C PRO A 61 3.24 19.49 13.86
N THR A 62 4.47 19.01 14.01
CA THR A 62 5.66 19.71 13.50
C THR A 62 6.19 19.12 12.20
N ALA A 63 5.54 18.10 11.64
CA ALA A 63 5.99 17.45 10.41
C ALA A 63 5.73 18.33 9.19
N ASP A 64 6.58 18.18 8.17
CA ASP A 64 6.38 18.82 6.87
C ASP A 64 5.37 18.00 6.06
N THR A 65 4.10 18.40 6.12
CA THR A 65 3.01 17.69 5.48
C THR A 65 3.05 17.76 3.94
N SER A 66 3.84 18.68 3.38
CA SER A 66 3.98 18.77 1.91
C SER A 66 4.64 17.55 1.29
N ARG A 67 5.31 16.73 2.11
CA ARG A 67 5.97 15.50 1.68
C ARG A 67 5.06 14.27 1.76
N TRP A 68 3.90 14.41 2.37
CA TRP A 68 2.97 13.32 2.58
C TRP A 68 2.14 13.04 1.33
N VAL A 69 1.56 11.84 1.29
CA VAL A 69 0.69 11.41 0.20
C VAL A 69 -0.74 11.90 0.49
N THR A 70 -1.39 12.46 -0.51
CA THR A 70 -2.80 12.85 -0.35
C THR A 70 -3.71 11.62 -0.50
N PRO A 71 -4.88 11.62 0.16
CA PRO A 71 -5.88 10.57 -0.07
C PRO A 71 -6.28 10.46 -1.54
N GLU A 72 -6.33 11.58 -2.25
CA GLU A 72 -6.67 11.62 -3.68
C GLU A 72 -5.64 10.88 -4.52
N SER A 73 -4.35 11.01 -4.21
CA SER A 73 -3.29 10.26 -4.90
C SER A 73 -3.43 8.75 -4.70
N ILE A 74 -3.78 8.33 -3.48
CA ILE A 74 -4.04 6.92 -3.20
C ILE A 74 -5.25 6.44 -3.99
N ALA A 75 -6.33 7.22 -4.02
CA ALA A 75 -7.53 6.89 -4.77
C ALA A 75 -7.25 6.74 -6.28
N ASP A 76 -6.40 7.60 -6.83
CA ASP A 76 -6.02 7.53 -8.25
C ASP A 76 -5.31 6.22 -8.58
N VAL A 77 -4.45 5.73 -7.69
CA VAL A 77 -3.77 4.45 -7.88
C VAL A 77 -4.78 3.30 -7.81
N PHE A 78 -5.73 3.35 -6.88
CA PHE A 78 -6.80 2.35 -6.82
C PHE A 78 -7.61 2.32 -8.12
N LEU A 79 -7.98 3.48 -8.64
CA LEU A 79 -8.73 3.57 -9.89
C LEU A 79 -7.94 2.99 -11.07
N PHE A 80 -6.63 3.28 -11.13
CA PHE A 80 -5.77 2.70 -12.17
C PHE A 80 -5.75 1.17 -12.07
N LEU A 81 -5.52 0.61 -10.88
CA LEU A 81 -5.45 -0.83 -10.68
C LEU A 81 -6.78 -1.54 -10.97
N ALA A 82 -7.89 -0.84 -10.80
CA ALA A 82 -9.22 -1.36 -11.13
C ALA A 82 -9.58 -1.23 -12.61
N SER A 83 -8.76 -0.53 -13.40
CA SER A 83 -9.04 -0.27 -14.81
C SER A 83 -8.47 -1.37 -15.72
N ASP A 84 -8.93 -1.38 -16.97
CA ASP A 84 -8.42 -2.29 -17.99
C ASP A 84 -6.95 -2.06 -18.31
N ALA A 85 -6.45 -0.84 -18.08
CA ALA A 85 -5.04 -0.53 -18.27
C ALA A 85 -4.11 -1.35 -17.37
N ALA A 86 -4.61 -1.80 -16.22
CA ALA A 86 -3.86 -2.61 -15.26
C ALA A 86 -4.16 -4.11 -15.36
N ARG A 87 -4.80 -4.56 -16.42
CA ARG A 87 -5.29 -5.96 -16.55
C ARG A 87 -4.21 -7.03 -16.44
N ASP A 88 -2.97 -6.67 -16.71
CA ASP A 88 -1.85 -7.62 -16.67
C ASP A 88 -0.96 -7.43 -15.41
N ILE A 89 -1.38 -6.57 -14.49
CA ILE A 89 -0.66 -6.34 -13.22
C ILE A 89 -1.30 -7.21 -12.15
N THR A 90 -0.54 -8.15 -11.60
CA THR A 90 -1.01 -9.02 -10.52
C THR A 90 0.15 -9.46 -9.63
N GLY A 91 -0.10 -9.61 -8.35
CA GLY A 91 0.92 -9.98 -7.36
C GLY A 91 1.86 -8.85 -7.00
N ALA A 92 1.52 -7.61 -7.31
CA ALA A 92 2.39 -6.47 -7.11
C ALA A 92 2.16 -5.80 -5.75
N ALA A 93 3.25 -5.31 -5.17
CA ALA A 93 3.24 -4.43 -4.01
C ALA A 93 3.75 -3.06 -4.48
N ILE A 94 2.87 -2.07 -4.49
CA ILE A 94 3.13 -0.79 -5.15
C ILE A 94 3.36 0.28 -4.09
N PRO A 95 4.61 0.79 -3.95
CA PRO A 95 4.89 1.89 -3.04
C PRO A 95 4.24 3.19 -3.54
N VAL A 96 3.54 3.87 -2.64
CA VAL A 96 2.95 5.18 -2.90
C VAL A 96 3.39 6.08 -1.75
N TYR A 97 4.64 6.47 -1.76
CA TYR A 97 5.27 7.14 -0.62
C TYR A 97 5.24 8.66 -0.71
N GLY A 98 4.95 9.22 -1.88
CA GLY A 98 5.13 10.64 -2.10
C GLY A 98 6.62 10.98 -1.98
N ARG A 99 6.91 11.96 -1.15
CA ARG A 99 8.30 12.36 -0.86
C ARG A 99 8.69 12.07 0.59
N SER A 100 7.92 11.24 1.24
CA SER A 100 8.19 10.85 2.63
C SER A 100 9.08 9.63 2.75
#